data_84ee01abe472a7650fd0654045b7e099
#
_entry.id   84ee01abe472a7650fd0654045b7e099
#
_cell.length_a   1.000
_cell.length_b   1.000
_cell.length_c   1.000
_cell.angle_alpha   90.00
_cell.angle_beta   90.00
_cell.angle_gamma   90.00
#
_symmetry.space_group_name_H-M   'P 1'
#
loop_
_entity.id
_entity.type
_entity.pdbx_description
1 polymer ?
#
loop_
_entity_poly.entity_id
_entity_poly.type
_entity_poly.pdbx_seq_one_letter_code
_entity_poly.pdbx_strand_id
1 'polypeptide(L)'
;MAHTRINFLSVPVDIIPEQNLANEIIEISQKNGSSQICFVTIWDILKARINQDYMNCLKNAELVIPISKSILSGANFLKLAVPTRYNPFKAVISIMNALDKNYRSLYMLGGRRDSLMAAEKNVRATFSGLRIVGRYVGYYPKTSEADLVEAIYKASPSLTLLSDGVSGGDMWYYRRRKKFVTGIFLYYKDCFG
;
A
#
# COMPACT_ATOMS: atom_id res chain seq x y z
N MET A 1 -7.21 -2.14 17.50
CA MET A 1 -6.19 -1.95 18.56
C MET A 1 -5.11 -1.06 18.00
N ALA A 2 -4.62 -0.09 18.76
CA ALA A 2 -3.54 0.75 18.24
C ALA A 2 -2.26 -0.09 18.09
N HIS A 3 -1.73 -0.17 16.88
CA HIS A 3 -0.40 -0.74 16.63
C HIS A 3 0.68 0.16 17.26
N THR A 4 1.83 -0.42 17.58
CA THR A 4 2.96 0.34 18.13
C THR A 4 3.80 0.88 16.97
N ARG A 5 4.13 2.17 17.01
CA ARG A 5 5.00 2.83 16.03
C ARG A 5 6.32 3.21 16.70
N ILE A 6 7.42 2.77 16.11
CA ILE A 6 8.78 3.18 16.52
C ILE A 6 9.31 4.26 15.58
N ASN A 7 10.28 5.01 16.07
CA ASN A 7 11.02 5.99 15.28
C ASN A 7 12.40 5.40 14.93
N PHE A 8 12.49 4.77 13.77
CA PHE A 8 13.73 4.15 13.28
C PHE A 8 14.49 5.12 12.39
N LEU A 9 15.61 5.65 12.87
CA LEU A 9 16.41 6.66 12.16
C LEU A 9 15.57 7.86 11.68
N SER A 10 14.68 8.36 12.52
CA SER A 10 13.71 9.45 12.27
C SER A 10 12.57 9.08 11.32
N VAL A 11 12.46 7.84 10.89
CA VAL A 11 11.38 7.33 10.03
C VAL A 11 10.42 6.50 10.87
N PRO A 12 9.09 6.72 10.76
CA PRO A 12 8.12 5.89 11.45
C PRO A 12 8.13 4.47 10.85
N VAL A 13 8.14 3.46 11.72
CA VAL A 13 7.98 2.05 11.34
C VAL A 13 7.01 1.40 12.30
N ASP A 14 6.01 0.71 11.76
CA ASP A 14 4.97 0.10 12.56
C ASP A 14 5.30 -1.33 12.95
N ILE A 15 4.95 -1.67 14.19
CA ILE A 15 5.04 -3.01 14.74
C ILE A 15 3.65 -3.60 14.75
N ILE A 16 3.38 -4.52 13.83
CA ILE A 16 2.10 -5.20 13.71
C ILE A 16 2.40 -6.70 13.64
N PRO A 17 1.97 -7.51 14.61
CA PRO A 17 2.01 -8.96 14.47
C PRO A 17 1.18 -9.42 13.26
N GLU A 18 1.62 -10.44 12.53
CA GLU A 18 0.95 -10.90 11.31
C GLU A 18 -0.54 -11.21 11.53
N GLN A 19 -0.89 -11.80 12.68
CA GLN A 19 -2.27 -12.12 13.04
C GLN A 19 -3.17 -10.88 13.23
N ASN A 20 -2.58 -9.70 13.47
CA ASN A 20 -3.32 -8.46 13.71
C ASN A 20 -3.53 -7.63 12.43
N LEU A 21 -2.78 -7.91 11.36
CA LEU A 21 -2.83 -7.13 10.12
C LEU A 21 -4.24 -7.03 9.55
N ALA A 22 -4.97 -8.13 9.51
CA ALA A 22 -6.34 -8.16 8.99
C ALA A 22 -7.27 -7.21 9.74
N ASN A 23 -7.20 -7.18 11.07
CA ASN A 23 -8.01 -6.29 11.89
C ASN A 23 -7.64 -4.82 11.67
N GLU A 24 -6.34 -4.50 11.63
CA GLU A 24 -5.87 -3.14 11.31
C GLU A 24 -6.38 -2.66 9.95
N ILE A 25 -6.34 -3.51 8.93
CA ILE A 25 -6.85 -3.17 7.59
C ILE A 25 -8.36 -2.87 7.63
N ILE A 26 -9.14 -3.66 8.34
CA ILE A 26 -10.58 -3.43 8.46
C ILE A 26 -10.85 -2.12 9.20
N GLU A 27 -10.15 -1.85 10.30
CA GLU A 27 -10.28 -0.58 11.04
C GLU A 27 -9.93 0.63 10.13
N ILE A 28 -8.82 0.54 9.36
CA ILE A 28 -8.43 1.59 8.42
C ILE A 28 -9.49 1.77 7.33
N SER A 29 -10.04 0.68 6.80
CA SER A 29 -11.06 0.73 5.73
C SER A 29 -12.37 1.38 6.16
N GLN A 30 -12.62 1.48 7.47
CA GLN A 30 -13.80 2.11 8.05
C GLN A 30 -13.60 3.58 8.43
N LYS A 31 -12.36 4.05 8.42
CA LYS A 31 -12.05 5.45 8.71
C LYS A 31 -12.55 6.38 7.60
N ASN A 32 -12.92 7.59 7.98
CA ASN A 32 -13.20 8.66 7.04
C ASN A 32 -11.89 9.15 6.40
N GLY A 33 -11.94 9.42 5.12
CA GLY A 33 -10.78 9.86 4.34
C GLY A 33 -10.04 8.70 3.65
N SER A 34 -9.07 9.05 2.83
CA SER A 34 -8.18 8.09 2.18
C SER A 34 -6.92 7.88 3.02
N SER A 35 -6.36 6.69 2.95
CA SER A 35 -5.20 6.25 3.73
C SER A 35 -4.14 5.63 2.84
N GLN A 36 -2.89 5.62 3.30
CA GLN A 36 -1.79 4.96 2.59
C GLN A 36 -1.11 3.93 3.47
N ILE A 37 -0.76 2.80 2.87
CA ILE A 37 0.13 1.80 3.46
C ILE A 37 1.40 1.77 2.62
N CYS A 38 2.55 1.90 3.28
CA CYS A 38 3.87 1.85 2.63
C CYS A 38 4.64 0.62 3.09
N PHE A 39 5.19 -0.14 2.15
CA PHE A 39 6.23 -1.13 2.43
C PHE A 39 7.59 -0.46 2.36
N VAL A 40 8.44 -0.69 3.35
CA VAL A 40 9.75 -0.04 3.43
C VAL A 40 10.89 -1.04 3.57
N THR A 41 11.94 -0.81 2.80
CA THR A 41 13.26 -1.43 2.95
C THR A 41 14.20 -0.48 3.68
N ILE A 42 15.40 -0.96 4.03
CA ILE A 42 16.43 -0.07 4.59
C ILE A 42 16.79 1.07 3.63
N TRP A 43 16.75 0.83 2.32
CA TRP A 43 17.02 1.86 1.32
C TRP A 43 15.96 2.95 1.30
N ASP A 44 14.69 2.60 1.54
CA ASP A 44 13.60 3.56 1.68
C ASP A 44 13.78 4.42 2.92
N ILE A 45 14.23 3.83 4.03
CA ILE A 45 14.59 4.55 5.26
C ILE A 45 15.71 5.57 4.97
N LEU A 46 16.80 5.13 4.33
CA LEU A 46 17.92 6.02 3.99
C LEU A 46 17.49 7.12 3.02
N LYS A 47 16.69 6.80 2.02
CA LYS A 47 16.10 7.76 1.08
C LYS A 47 15.26 8.81 1.80
N ALA A 48 14.42 8.42 2.73
CA ALA A 48 13.59 9.34 3.49
C ALA A 48 14.41 10.36 4.30
N ARG A 49 15.57 9.97 4.80
CA ARG A 49 16.47 10.87 5.55
C ARG A 49 17.07 12.00 4.72
N ILE A 50 17.22 11.81 3.41
CA ILE A 50 17.80 12.80 2.50
C ILE A 50 16.75 13.46 1.58
N ASN A 51 15.50 12.95 1.60
CA ASN A 51 14.39 13.45 0.79
C ASN A 51 13.21 13.78 1.70
N GLN A 52 13.01 15.08 1.96
CA GLN A 52 11.97 15.56 2.86
C GLN A 52 10.55 15.23 2.38
N ASP A 53 10.30 15.26 1.08
CA ASP A 53 8.97 14.90 0.53
C ASP A 53 8.66 13.42 0.79
N TYR A 54 9.65 12.54 0.60
CA TYR A 54 9.47 11.13 0.90
C TYR A 54 9.34 10.86 2.41
N MET A 55 10.11 11.58 3.24
CA MET A 55 9.94 11.55 4.69
C MET A 55 8.52 11.95 5.09
N ASN A 56 7.99 13.00 4.50
CA ASN A 56 6.63 13.45 4.77
C ASN A 56 5.58 12.43 4.28
N CYS A 57 5.82 11.76 3.16
CA CYS A 57 4.98 10.66 2.69
C CYS A 57 4.90 9.56 3.74
N LEU A 58 6.02 9.07 4.24
CA LEU A 58 6.05 8.01 5.26
C LEU A 58 5.44 8.45 6.60
N LYS A 59 5.66 9.70 7.01
CA LYS A 59 5.06 10.26 8.24
C LYS A 59 3.53 10.39 8.14
N ASN A 60 3.00 10.60 6.96
CA ASN A 60 1.55 10.70 6.73
C ASN A 60 0.91 9.33 6.42
N ALA A 61 1.69 8.30 6.18
CA ALA A 61 1.16 6.96 5.94
C ALA A 61 0.47 6.40 7.19
N GLU A 62 -0.66 5.75 6.99
CA GLU A 62 -1.40 5.09 8.07
C GLU A 62 -0.61 3.91 8.64
N LEU A 63 0.03 3.13 7.75
CA LEU A 63 0.95 2.05 8.12
C LEU A 63 2.25 2.15 7.32
N VAL A 64 3.37 1.92 8.01
CA VAL A 64 4.71 1.79 7.44
C VAL A 64 5.26 0.43 7.83
N ILE A 65 5.20 -0.51 6.92
CA ILE A 65 5.46 -1.94 7.17
C ILE A 65 6.86 -2.32 6.67
N PRO A 66 7.75 -2.79 7.55
CA PRO A 66 9.10 -3.19 7.17
C PRO A 66 9.11 -4.52 6.43
N ILE A 67 9.83 -4.57 5.32
CA ILE A 67 9.98 -5.76 4.48
C ILE A 67 11.42 -6.27 4.37
N SER A 68 12.40 -5.56 4.91
CA SER A 68 13.82 -5.98 4.91
C SER A 68 14.32 -6.40 6.28
N LYS A 69 15.16 -7.45 6.31
CA LYS A 69 15.82 -7.94 7.56
C LYS A 69 16.71 -6.87 8.20
N SER A 70 17.31 -5.99 7.40
CA SER A 70 18.23 -4.96 7.88
C SER A 70 17.54 -3.96 8.81
N ILE A 71 16.24 -3.70 8.65
CA ILE A 71 15.48 -2.86 9.59
C ILE A 71 15.40 -3.53 10.96
N LEU A 72 15.13 -4.84 11.00
CA LEU A 72 15.05 -5.59 12.25
C LEU A 72 16.39 -5.60 12.99
N SER A 73 17.47 -5.91 12.26
CA SER A 73 18.83 -5.91 12.82
C SER A 73 19.22 -4.52 13.33
N GLY A 74 18.89 -3.48 12.56
CA GLY A 74 19.12 -2.09 12.96
C GLY A 74 18.32 -1.67 14.20
N ALA A 75 17.04 -2.04 14.26
CA ALA A 75 16.20 -1.77 15.44
C ALA A 75 16.76 -2.44 16.69
N ASN A 76 17.16 -3.71 16.58
CA ASN A 76 17.80 -4.44 17.67
C ASN A 76 19.13 -3.77 18.11
N PHE A 77 19.98 -3.39 17.17
CA PHE A 77 21.24 -2.69 17.45
C PHE A 77 21.00 -1.35 18.18
N LEU A 78 19.97 -0.61 17.77
CA LEU A 78 19.58 0.66 18.40
C LEU A 78 18.76 0.49 19.69
N LYS A 79 18.58 -0.75 20.17
CA LYS A 79 17.77 -1.07 21.36
C LYS A 79 16.32 -0.57 21.27
N LEU A 80 15.78 -0.53 20.08
CA LEU A 80 14.37 -0.25 19.82
C LEU A 80 13.56 -1.55 19.84
N ALA A 81 12.26 -1.44 20.01
CA ALA A 81 11.37 -2.58 19.80
C ALA A 81 11.53 -3.10 18.36
N VAL A 82 11.69 -4.42 18.21
CA VAL A 82 11.95 -5.02 16.88
C VAL A 82 10.63 -5.29 16.18
N PRO A 83 10.40 -4.70 14.99
CA PRO A 83 9.16 -4.92 14.25
C PRO A 83 9.11 -6.32 13.62
N THR A 84 7.90 -6.75 13.24
CA THR A 84 7.68 -7.94 12.43
C THR A 84 8.04 -7.64 10.97
N ARG A 85 8.91 -8.46 10.38
CA ARG A 85 9.21 -8.36 8.95
C ARG A 85 8.12 -9.04 8.14
N TYR A 86 7.57 -8.32 7.18
CA TYR A 86 6.60 -8.89 6.25
C TYR A 86 7.24 -9.34 4.92
N ASN A 87 6.72 -10.43 4.35
CA ASN A 87 6.85 -10.68 2.93
C ASN A 87 5.78 -9.81 2.23
N PRO A 88 6.16 -8.89 1.33
CA PRO A 88 5.22 -7.93 0.78
C PRO A 88 4.07 -8.58 0.00
N PHE A 89 4.36 -9.62 -0.79
CA PHE A 89 3.32 -10.34 -1.55
C PHE A 89 2.33 -11.03 -0.61
N LYS A 90 2.81 -11.73 0.43
CA LYS A 90 1.94 -12.35 1.44
C LYS A 90 1.11 -11.31 2.20
N ALA A 91 1.68 -10.14 2.48
CA ALA A 91 0.95 -9.05 3.12
C ALA A 91 -0.18 -8.52 2.22
N VAL A 92 0.07 -8.33 0.92
CA VAL A 92 -0.98 -7.96 -0.05
C VAL A 92 -2.09 -9.00 -0.09
N ILE A 93 -1.75 -10.29 -0.13
CA ILE A 93 -2.75 -11.39 -0.09
C ILE A 93 -3.56 -11.33 1.21
N SER A 94 -2.92 -11.11 2.36
CA SER A 94 -3.60 -10.99 3.65
C SER A 94 -4.56 -9.79 3.71
N ILE A 95 -4.15 -8.66 3.14
CA ILE A 95 -4.97 -7.45 3.01
C ILE A 95 -6.19 -7.73 2.12
N MET A 96 -5.99 -8.35 0.96
CA MET A 96 -7.09 -8.72 0.06
C MET A 96 -8.05 -9.71 0.72
N ASN A 97 -7.55 -10.72 1.45
CA ASN A 97 -8.39 -11.65 2.21
C ASN A 97 -9.27 -10.95 3.26
N ALA A 98 -8.72 -9.99 3.98
CA ALA A 98 -9.48 -9.23 4.96
C ALA A 98 -10.61 -8.43 4.30
N LEU A 99 -10.34 -7.82 3.16
CA LEU A 99 -11.30 -7.05 2.39
C LEU A 99 -12.34 -7.93 1.69
N ASP A 100 -11.93 -9.11 1.18
CA ASP A 100 -12.80 -10.14 0.59
C ASP A 100 -13.88 -10.60 1.56
N LYS A 101 -13.49 -10.97 2.78
CA LYS A 101 -14.41 -11.39 3.85
C LYS A 101 -15.42 -10.31 4.25
N ASN A 102 -15.13 -9.06 3.94
CA ASN A 102 -15.98 -7.90 4.21
C ASN A 102 -16.66 -7.32 2.94
N TYR A 103 -16.64 -8.06 1.83
CA TYR A 103 -17.28 -7.69 0.57
C TYR A 103 -16.88 -6.30 0.08
N ARG A 104 -15.59 -5.97 0.21
CA ARG A 104 -15.04 -4.67 -0.16
C ARG A 104 -14.67 -4.63 -1.65
N SER A 105 -14.23 -3.46 -2.11
CA SER A 105 -13.91 -3.21 -3.51
C SER A 105 -12.44 -2.94 -3.74
N LEU A 106 -11.96 -3.35 -4.94
CA LEU A 106 -10.57 -3.23 -5.37
C LEU A 106 -10.48 -2.48 -6.70
N TYR A 107 -9.55 -1.55 -6.79
CA TYR A 107 -9.07 -0.97 -8.05
C TYR A 107 -7.62 -1.41 -8.29
N MET A 108 -7.32 -1.85 -9.51
CA MET A 108 -5.99 -2.34 -9.89
C MET A 108 -5.34 -1.36 -10.87
N LEU A 109 -4.20 -0.77 -10.47
CA LEU A 109 -3.47 0.19 -11.29
C LEU A 109 -2.01 -0.22 -11.44
N GLY A 110 -1.56 -0.42 -12.65
CA GLY A 110 -0.16 -0.74 -12.92
C GLY A 110 0.02 -2.02 -13.71
N GLY A 111 1.27 -2.40 -13.89
CA GLY A 111 1.66 -3.54 -14.70
C GLY A 111 1.45 -3.35 -16.19
N ARG A 112 1.95 -4.28 -16.96
CA ARG A 112 1.63 -4.39 -18.39
C ARG A 112 0.27 -5.02 -18.56
N ARG A 113 -0.35 -4.82 -19.73
CA ARG A 113 -1.70 -5.29 -20.04
C ARG A 113 -1.90 -6.78 -19.70
N ASP A 114 -1.00 -7.63 -20.16
CA ASP A 114 -1.13 -9.08 -19.99
C ASP A 114 -0.99 -9.49 -18.52
N SER A 115 -0.02 -8.92 -17.80
CA SER A 115 0.18 -9.15 -16.36
C SER A 115 -1.04 -8.69 -15.56
N LEU A 116 -1.57 -7.50 -15.86
CA LEU A 116 -2.74 -6.95 -15.19
C LEU A 116 -3.99 -7.83 -15.42
N MET A 117 -4.21 -8.30 -16.65
CA MET A 117 -5.33 -9.18 -16.97
C MET A 117 -5.20 -10.55 -16.30
N ALA A 118 -3.98 -11.12 -16.26
CA ALA A 118 -3.72 -12.36 -15.55
C ALA A 118 -3.95 -12.20 -14.04
N ALA A 119 -3.45 -11.12 -13.45
CA ALA A 119 -3.67 -10.80 -12.05
C ALA A 119 -5.16 -10.62 -11.72
N GLU A 120 -5.92 -9.91 -12.56
CA GLU A 120 -7.37 -9.76 -12.38
C GLU A 120 -8.09 -11.11 -12.42
N LYS A 121 -7.77 -11.97 -13.38
CA LYS A 121 -8.33 -13.33 -13.47
C LYS A 121 -8.06 -14.13 -12.19
N ASN A 122 -6.83 -14.07 -11.68
CA ASN A 122 -6.44 -14.77 -10.45
C ASN A 122 -7.17 -14.20 -9.23
N VAL A 123 -7.28 -12.88 -9.12
CA VAL A 123 -8.02 -12.21 -8.03
C VAL A 123 -9.48 -12.63 -8.05
N ARG A 124 -10.15 -12.62 -9.21
CA ARG A 124 -11.55 -13.05 -9.32
C ARG A 124 -11.76 -14.52 -8.97
N ALA A 125 -10.80 -15.37 -9.30
CA ALA A 125 -10.87 -16.80 -8.98
C ALA A 125 -10.61 -17.10 -7.49
N THR A 126 -9.83 -16.26 -6.82
CA THR A 126 -9.38 -16.49 -5.43
C THR A 126 -10.26 -15.77 -4.41
N PHE A 127 -10.71 -14.56 -4.73
CA PHE A 127 -11.41 -13.65 -3.82
C PHE A 127 -12.82 -13.35 -4.33
N SER A 128 -13.77 -14.21 -4.02
CA SER A 128 -15.13 -14.13 -4.54
C SER A 128 -15.96 -12.97 -3.97
N GLY A 129 -15.62 -12.50 -2.78
CA GLY A 129 -16.27 -11.37 -2.11
C GLY A 129 -15.63 -10.01 -2.47
N LEU A 130 -14.44 -10.00 -3.09
CA LEU A 130 -13.73 -8.77 -3.43
C LEU A 130 -14.15 -8.28 -4.82
N ARG A 131 -14.87 -7.17 -4.88
CA ARG A 131 -15.36 -6.61 -6.14
C ARG A 131 -14.28 -5.77 -6.82
N ILE A 132 -13.85 -6.17 -8.02
CA ILE A 132 -13.00 -5.32 -8.85
C ILE A 132 -13.87 -4.26 -9.52
N VAL A 133 -13.70 -3.00 -9.11
CA VAL A 133 -14.49 -1.85 -9.58
C VAL A 133 -13.79 -1.08 -10.69
N GLY A 134 -12.54 -1.40 -10.98
CA GLY A 134 -11.80 -0.82 -12.09
C GLY A 134 -10.38 -1.35 -12.17
N ARG A 135 -9.79 -1.14 -13.34
CA ARG A 135 -8.38 -1.42 -13.60
C ARG A 135 -7.82 -0.46 -14.63
N TYR A 136 -6.53 -0.18 -14.55
CA TYR A 136 -5.81 0.58 -15.57
C TYR A 136 -4.36 0.12 -15.65
N VAL A 137 -3.81 0.09 -16.86
CA VAL A 137 -2.41 -0.33 -17.09
C VAL A 137 -1.42 0.69 -16.50
N GLY A 138 -0.22 0.23 -16.19
CA GLY A 138 0.92 1.09 -15.93
C GLY A 138 1.49 1.71 -17.21
N TYR A 139 2.55 2.50 -17.07
CA TYR A 139 3.24 3.13 -18.22
C TYR A 139 2.32 4.00 -19.09
N TYR A 140 1.28 4.56 -18.51
CA TYR A 140 0.34 5.44 -19.21
C TYR A 140 0.94 6.84 -19.43
N PRO A 141 0.51 7.56 -20.50
CA PRO A 141 0.95 8.92 -20.74
C PRO A 141 0.41 9.88 -19.67
N LYS A 142 1.17 10.92 -19.35
CA LYS A 142 0.78 11.94 -18.36
C LYS A 142 -0.58 12.59 -18.68
N THR A 143 -0.94 12.68 -19.95
CA THR A 143 -2.25 13.22 -20.40
C THR A 143 -3.43 12.43 -19.86
N SER A 144 -3.30 11.13 -19.64
CA SER A 144 -4.36 10.26 -19.11
C SER A 144 -4.47 10.28 -17.59
N GLU A 145 -3.56 10.97 -16.89
CA GLU A 145 -3.49 10.89 -15.43
C GLU A 145 -4.68 11.57 -14.73
N ALA A 146 -5.16 12.68 -15.28
CA ALA A 146 -6.31 13.39 -14.73
C ALA A 146 -7.57 12.52 -14.79
N ASP A 147 -7.81 11.89 -15.94
CA ASP A 147 -8.95 11.00 -16.16
C ASP A 147 -8.87 9.76 -15.27
N LEU A 148 -7.66 9.21 -15.10
CA LEU A 148 -7.42 8.08 -14.22
C LEU A 148 -7.72 8.42 -12.75
N VAL A 149 -7.26 9.56 -12.27
CA VAL A 149 -7.52 10.03 -10.90
C VAL A 149 -9.02 10.22 -10.69
N GLU A 150 -9.72 10.81 -11.68
CA GLU A 150 -11.16 10.97 -11.63
C GLU A 150 -11.91 9.63 -11.66
N ALA A 151 -11.45 8.67 -12.45
CA ALA A 151 -12.03 7.32 -12.51
C ALA A 151 -11.89 6.60 -11.16
N ILE A 152 -10.74 6.67 -10.50
CA ILE A 152 -10.54 6.10 -9.17
C ILE A 152 -11.42 6.81 -8.13
N TYR A 153 -11.49 8.13 -8.17
CA TYR A 153 -12.36 8.92 -7.29
C TYR A 153 -13.83 8.50 -7.42
N LYS A 154 -14.35 8.40 -8.65
CA LYS A 154 -15.74 7.97 -8.93
C LYS A 154 -16.00 6.53 -8.52
N ALA A 155 -15.06 5.64 -8.73
CA ALA A 155 -15.17 4.23 -8.35
C ALA A 155 -15.15 4.03 -6.83
N SER A 156 -14.58 4.96 -6.07
CA SER A 156 -14.47 4.93 -4.61
C SER A 156 -14.06 3.55 -4.06
N PRO A 157 -12.94 2.95 -4.53
CA PRO A 157 -12.54 1.62 -4.09
C PRO A 157 -12.12 1.61 -2.63
N SER A 158 -12.34 0.49 -1.94
CA SER A 158 -11.84 0.27 -0.59
C SER A 158 -10.31 0.08 -0.57
N LEU A 159 -9.75 -0.50 -1.64
CA LEU A 159 -8.32 -0.64 -1.86
C LEU A 159 -7.99 -0.24 -3.31
N THR A 160 -7.01 0.64 -3.48
CA THR A 160 -6.33 0.87 -4.76
C THR A 160 -4.94 0.26 -4.67
N LEU A 161 -4.73 -0.82 -5.40
CA LEU A 161 -3.46 -1.51 -5.46
C LEU A 161 -2.67 -0.99 -6.66
N LEU A 162 -1.51 -0.40 -6.36
CA LEU A 162 -0.60 0.22 -7.32
C LEU A 162 0.58 -0.72 -7.58
N SER A 163 0.96 -0.91 -8.84
CA SER A 163 2.05 -1.80 -9.22
C SER A 163 3.03 -1.12 -10.18
N ASP A 164 3.86 -1.91 -10.83
CA ASP A 164 4.89 -1.43 -11.77
C ASP A 164 4.30 -0.51 -12.86
N GLY A 165 5.11 0.43 -13.34
CA GLY A 165 4.69 1.42 -14.34
C GLY A 165 3.87 2.60 -13.79
N VAL A 166 3.57 2.63 -12.49
CA VAL A 166 2.99 3.81 -11.83
C VAL A 166 4.11 4.74 -11.39
N SER A 167 4.23 5.88 -12.08
CA SER A 167 5.31 6.83 -11.85
C SER A 167 5.28 7.39 -10.43
N GLY A 168 6.39 7.23 -9.72
CA GLY A 168 6.57 7.74 -8.36
C GLY A 168 6.25 6.74 -7.25
N GLY A 169 5.73 5.54 -7.55
CA GLY A 169 5.43 4.52 -6.54
C GLY A 169 4.56 5.06 -5.39
N ASP A 170 5.05 4.96 -4.15
CA ASP A 170 4.34 5.50 -2.97
C ASP A 170 4.00 6.99 -3.08
N MET A 171 4.85 7.76 -3.76
CA MET A 171 4.63 9.19 -3.94
C MET A 171 3.46 9.51 -4.87
N TRP A 172 3.01 8.54 -5.69
CA TRP A 172 1.88 8.76 -6.59
C TRP A 172 0.61 9.15 -5.84
N TYR A 173 0.24 8.35 -4.84
CA TYR A 173 -0.90 8.67 -3.97
C TYR A 173 -0.60 9.90 -3.11
N TYR A 174 0.55 9.95 -2.44
CA TYR A 174 0.87 11.03 -1.51
C TYR A 174 0.71 12.42 -2.13
N ARG A 175 1.18 12.60 -3.36
CA ARG A 175 1.03 13.86 -4.12
C ARG A 175 -0.42 14.19 -4.48
N ARG A 176 -1.29 13.18 -4.59
CA ARG A 176 -2.71 13.29 -4.99
C ARG A 176 -3.70 13.05 -3.86
N ARG A 177 -3.22 12.83 -2.65
CA ARG A 177 -4.05 12.44 -1.49
C ARG A 177 -5.26 13.35 -1.23
N LYS A 178 -5.13 14.64 -1.53
CA LYS A 178 -6.24 15.62 -1.39
C LYS A 178 -7.36 15.43 -2.42
N LYS A 179 -7.12 14.63 -3.45
CA LYS A 179 -8.10 14.32 -4.49
C LYS A 179 -8.98 13.13 -4.14
N PHE A 180 -8.58 12.33 -3.15
CA PHE A 180 -9.30 11.13 -2.75
C PHE A 180 -9.95 11.34 -1.38
N VAL A 181 -11.17 10.84 -1.23
CA VAL A 181 -11.98 10.99 -0.01
C VAL A 181 -12.19 9.68 0.74
N THR A 182 -11.76 8.55 0.16
CA THR A 182 -11.92 7.22 0.75
C THR A 182 -10.91 6.24 0.18
N GLY A 183 -10.75 5.11 0.86
CA GLY A 183 -9.98 3.98 0.39
C GLY A 183 -8.53 3.95 0.89
N ILE A 184 -7.97 2.76 0.80
CA ILE A 184 -6.58 2.47 1.13
C ILE A 184 -5.78 2.43 -0.16
N PHE A 185 -4.63 3.10 -0.19
CA PHE A 185 -3.69 3.08 -1.33
C PHE A 185 -2.42 2.33 -0.90
N LEU A 186 -2.04 1.34 -1.69
CA LEU A 186 -0.87 0.51 -1.44
C LEU A 186 -0.08 0.32 -2.73
N TYR A 187 1.19 0.67 -2.71
CA TYR A 187 2.12 0.40 -3.81
C TYR A 187 2.99 -0.81 -3.52
N TYR A 188 3.00 -1.76 -4.43
CA TYR A 188 3.97 -2.85 -4.47
C TYR A 188 4.33 -3.18 -5.91
N LYS A 189 5.60 -2.90 -6.29
CA LYS A 189 6.06 -2.97 -7.68
C LYS A 189 5.72 -4.30 -8.36
N ASP A 190 6.02 -5.41 -7.69
CA ASP A 190 5.90 -6.76 -8.27
C ASP A 190 4.53 -7.42 -8.02
N CYS A 191 3.50 -6.60 -7.79
CA CYS A 191 2.18 -7.10 -7.40
C CYS A 191 1.47 -7.88 -8.51
N PHE A 192 1.67 -7.48 -9.76
CA PHE A 192 1.03 -8.07 -10.94
C PHE A 192 2.02 -8.82 -11.84
N GLY A 193 3.25 -9.05 -11.38
CA GLY A 193 4.31 -9.75 -12.10
C GLY A 193 4.40 -11.22 -11.79
#